data_62580f1d465b3b068b82fc033ea9f54f
#
_entry.id   62580f1d465b3b068b82fc033ea9f54f
#
_cell.length_a   1.000
_cell.length_b   1.000
_cell.length_c   1.000
_cell.angle_alpha   90.00
_cell.angle_beta   90.00
_cell.angle_gamma   90.00
#
_symmetry.space_group_name_H-M   'P 1'
#
loop_
_entity.id
_entity.type
_entity.pdbx_description
1 polymer ?
#
loop_
_entity_poly.entity_id
_entity_poly.type
_entity_poly.pdbx_seq_one_letter_code
_entity_poly.pdbx_strand_id
1 'polypeptide(L)'
;MIVAITNCRSMKQDYTCSAEEMYSKSYVFRAQKDLFNIAYDRYLILSSEHGLILPTAIIEPYESIHLPKVSRVKIEGNWTQEKLDNWVDEVVIKVNKLLEFASEVHFYVTNPYWSLVKKKLNNNSKVKHITQQRNNPVGFRKYNEAVQMYSNGTSLEKIITYVSTLDKGTPETKKWFYHLNEEKFWGKCHHLAKKYDWADEGALHRVSLGKNSHHKGWVIKEELLTKLYRTESGQWRIKK
;
A
#
# COMPACT_ATOMS: atom_id res chain seq x y z
N MET A 1 12.09 -5.08 -25.06
CA MET A 1 11.13 -5.68 -24.12
C MET A 1 11.18 -4.92 -22.80
N ILE A 2 10.04 -4.46 -22.30
CA ILE A 2 9.91 -3.80 -20.98
C ILE A 2 9.20 -4.76 -20.03
N VAL A 3 9.77 -5.00 -18.86
CA VAL A 3 9.25 -5.95 -17.87
C VAL A 3 8.80 -5.22 -16.60
N ALA A 4 7.59 -5.53 -16.10
CA ALA A 4 7.15 -5.10 -14.78
C ALA A 4 7.41 -6.17 -13.72
N ILE A 5 7.78 -5.78 -12.50
CA ILE A 5 7.86 -6.65 -11.34
C ILE A 5 6.99 -6.07 -10.23
N THR A 6 5.99 -6.81 -9.77
CA THR A 6 5.17 -6.44 -8.61
C THR A 6 5.44 -7.37 -7.44
N ASN A 7 5.16 -6.94 -6.21
CA ASN A 7 5.29 -7.82 -5.05
C ASN A 7 4.00 -8.59 -4.75
N CYS A 8 4.15 -9.74 -4.10
CA CYS A 8 3.07 -10.54 -3.54
C CYS A 8 2.20 -9.73 -2.56
N ARG A 9 1.03 -10.25 -2.21
CA ARG A 9 0.07 -9.61 -1.31
C ARG A 9 -0.22 -10.50 -0.10
N SER A 10 -0.66 -9.88 0.98
CA SER A 10 -1.06 -10.61 2.19
C SER A 10 -2.36 -11.41 2.00
N MET A 11 -3.31 -10.85 1.23
CA MET A 11 -4.55 -11.56 0.88
C MET A 11 -4.25 -12.58 -0.22
N LYS A 12 -4.46 -13.85 0.06
CA LYS A 12 -4.18 -14.98 -0.82
C LYS A 12 -5.39 -15.90 -0.96
N GLN A 13 -5.39 -16.73 -1.99
CA GLN A 13 -6.30 -17.88 -2.07
C GLN A 13 -5.87 -18.93 -1.03
N ASP A 14 -6.76 -19.82 -0.71
CA ASP A 14 -6.61 -20.91 0.26
C ASP A 14 -6.48 -22.28 -0.43
N TYR A 15 -6.20 -22.29 -1.72
CA TYR A 15 -6.00 -23.47 -2.57
C TYR A 15 -4.82 -23.26 -3.54
N THR A 16 -4.27 -24.35 -4.02
CA THR A 16 -3.17 -24.35 -5.02
C THR A 16 -3.68 -23.79 -6.35
N CYS A 17 -3.02 -22.75 -6.84
CA CYS A 17 -3.38 -22.08 -8.09
C CYS A 17 -2.19 -21.36 -8.71
N SER A 18 -2.39 -20.67 -9.82
CA SER A 18 -1.35 -19.82 -10.40
C SER A 18 -1.02 -18.65 -9.46
N ALA A 19 0.21 -18.15 -9.53
CA ALA A 19 0.65 -17.04 -8.68
C ALA A 19 -0.20 -15.78 -8.90
N GLU A 20 -0.64 -15.49 -10.13
CA GLU A 20 -1.54 -14.37 -10.37
C GLU A 20 -2.93 -14.57 -9.75
N GLU A 21 -3.44 -15.78 -9.73
CA GLU A 21 -4.70 -16.10 -9.09
C GLU A 21 -4.55 -16.08 -7.56
N MET A 22 -3.44 -16.61 -7.02
CA MET A 22 -3.13 -16.59 -5.60
C MET A 22 -3.28 -15.20 -4.98
N TYR A 23 -2.87 -14.14 -5.67
CA TYR A 23 -2.93 -12.76 -5.17
C TYR A 23 -4.14 -11.96 -5.66
N SER A 24 -5.06 -12.59 -6.39
CA SER A 24 -6.23 -11.93 -7.01
C SER A 24 -7.27 -11.40 -6.00
N LYS A 25 -7.26 -11.88 -4.74
CA LYS A 25 -8.08 -11.29 -3.67
C LYS A 25 -7.72 -9.82 -3.41
N SER A 26 -6.50 -9.39 -3.75
CA SER A 26 -6.07 -7.99 -3.62
C SER A 26 -6.54 -7.16 -4.81
N TYR A 27 -7.43 -6.20 -4.56
CA TYR A 27 -7.91 -5.28 -5.61
C TYR A 27 -6.80 -4.41 -6.20
N VAL A 28 -5.77 -4.05 -5.41
CA VAL A 28 -4.59 -3.31 -5.92
C VAL A 28 -3.79 -4.19 -6.87
N PHE A 29 -3.62 -5.48 -6.56
CA PHE A 29 -2.92 -6.40 -7.43
C PHE A 29 -3.65 -6.58 -8.77
N ARG A 30 -5.00 -6.72 -8.74
CA ARG A 30 -5.79 -6.80 -9.97
C ARG A 30 -5.60 -5.57 -10.85
N ALA A 31 -5.71 -4.37 -10.28
CA ALA A 31 -5.52 -3.13 -11.04
C ALA A 31 -4.09 -2.97 -11.60
N GLN A 32 -3.07 -3.44 -10.87
CA GLN A 32 -1.70 -3.50 -11.40
C GLN A 32 -1.59 -4.50 -12.55
N LYS A 33 -2.15 -5.71 -12.40
CA LYS A 33 -2.18 -6.73 -13.45
C LYS A 33 -2.83 -6.19 -14.73
N ASP A 34 -3.97 -5.50 -14.60
CA ASP A 34 -4.68 -4.94 -15.76
C ASP A 34 -3.78 -3.93 -16.51
N LEU A 35 -3.07 -3.06 -15.78
CA LEU A 35 -2.10 -2.15 -16.38
C LEU A 35 -0.94 -2.91 -17.04
N PHE A 36 -0.40 -3.95 -16.38
CA PHE A 36 0.75 -4.67 -16.90
C PHE A 36 0.42 -5.45 -18.17
N ASN A 37 -0.76 -6.02 -18.25
CA ASN A 37 -1.21 -6.77 -19.44
C ASN A 37 -1.33 -5.91 -20.70
N ILE A 38 -1.53 -4.60 -20.56
CA ILE A 38 -1.67 -3.71 -21.73
C ILE A 38 -0.43 -2.87 -22.02
N ALA A 39 0.39 -2.56 -21.00
CA ALA A 39 1.46 -1.58 -21.09
C ALA A 39 2.88 -2.19 -21.05
N TYR A 40 2.99 -3.48 -20.77
CA TYR A 40 4.27 -4.20 -20.64
C TYR A 40 4.29 -5.47 -21.48
N ASP A 41 5.47 -5.83 -21.97
CA ASP A 41 5.64 -7.08 -22.72
C ASP A 41 5.47 -8.31 -21.82
N ARG A 42 5.80 -8.14 -20.53
CA ARG A 42 5.71 -9.21 -19.51
C ARG A 42 5.67 -8.61 -18.11
N TYR A 43 5.07 -9.33 -17.17
CA TYR A 43 5.27 -9.03 -15.75
C TYR A 43 5.65 -10.26 -14.95
N LEU A 44 6.27 -10.03 -13.78
CA LEU A 44 6.68 -11.04 -12.81
C LEU A 44 6.21 -10.65 -11.43
N ILE A 45 6.16 -11.63 -10.52
CA ILE A 45 5.73 -11.44 -9.14
C ILE A 45 6.92 -11.72 -8.21
N LEU A 46 7.25 -10.77 -7.35
CA LEU A 46 8.28 -10.90 -6.33
C LEU A 46 7.62 -11.34 -5.02
N SER A 47 7.83 -12.61 -4.67
CA SER A 47 7.30 -13.23 -3.44
C SER A 47 8.38 -13.31 -2.38
N SER A 48 8.02 -13.05 -1.11
CA SER A 48 8.91 -13.31 0.02
C SER A 48 9.19 -14.81 0.22
N GLU A 49 8.28 -15.69 -0.19
CA GLU A 49 8.46 -17.15 -0.07
C GLU A 49 9.14 -17.75 -1.29
N HIS A 50 8.73 -17.36 -2.49
CA HIS A 50 9.13 -18.02 -3.74
C HIS A 50 10.14 -17.23 -4.57
N GLY A 51 10.64 -16.09 -4.05
CA GLY A 51 11.51 -15.21 -4.83
C GLY A 51 10.80 -14.60 -6.04
N LEU A 52 11.48 -14.50 -7.18
CA LEU A 52 10.91 -13.97 -8.42
C LEU A 52 10.29 -15.10 -9.25
N ILE A 53 8.97 -15.04 -9.48
CA ILE A 53 8.19 -16.08 -10.15
C ILE A 53 7.34 -15.54 -11.30
N LEU A 54 6.98 -16.43 -12.22
CA LEU A 54 6.04 -16.14 -13.30
C LEU A 54 4.60 -16.04 -12.75
N PRO A 55 3.73 -15.22 -13.37
CA PRO A 55 2.30 -15.18 -13.01
C PRO A 55 1.60 -16.53 -13.13
N THR A 56 2.05 -17.36 -14.07
CA THR A 56 1.51 -18.70 -14.36
C THR A 56 2.10 -19.81 -13.47
N ALA A 57 3.10 -19.51 -12.64
CA ALA A 57 3.69 -20.50 -11.74
C ALA A 57 2.64 -21.01 -10.76
N ILE A 58 2.51 -22.33 -10.64
CA ILE A 58 1.59 -22.96 -9.70
C ILE A 58 2.24 -22.92 -8.32
N ILE A 59 1.55 -22.36 -7.33
CA ILE A 59 2.01 -22.25 -5.96
C ILE A 59 0.93 -22.70 -4.97
N GLU A 60 1.37 -23.28 -3.87
CA GLU A 60 0.49 -23.64 -2.77
C GLU A 60 0.20 -22.44 -1.87
N PRO A 61 -0.93 -22.47 -1.12
CA PRO A 61 -1.21 -21.47 -0.09
C PRO A 61 -0.09 -21.47 0.95
N TYR A 62 0.31 -20.29 1.37
CA TYR A 62 1.31 -20.12 2.43
C TYR A 62 0.98 -18.91 3.31
N GLU A 63 1.45 -18.94 4.54
CA GLU A 63 1.29 -17.79 5.43
C GLU A 63 2.14 -16.60 4.97
N SER A 64 1.64 -15.40 5.26
CA SER A 64 2.36 -14.19 4.90
C SER A 64 3.65 -14.06 5.70
N ILE A 65 4.78 -14.24 5.03
CA ILE A 65 6.09 -13.98 5.59
C ILE A 65 6.42 -12.51 5.34
N HIS A 66 6.50 -11.74 6.42
CA HIS A 66 6.94 -10.36 6.34
C HIS A 66 8.46 -10.31 6.17
N LEU A 67 8.93 -9.59 5.16
CA LEU A 67 10.36 -9.32 5.05
C LEU A 67 10.84 -8.54 6.28
N PRO A 68 12.02 -8.87 6.80
CA PRO A 68 12.56 -8.20 7.97
C PRO A 68 12.71 -6.70 7.70
N LYS A 69 12.43 -5.87 8.71
CA LYS A 69 12.70 -4.44 8.63
C LYS A 69 14.21 -4.22 8.69
N VAL A 70 14.78 -3.85 7.57
CA VAL A 70 16.24 -3.65 7.36
C VAL A 70 16.84 -2.53 8.24
N SER A 71 16.03 -1.76 8.96
CA SER A 71 16.49 -0.62 9.78
C SER A 71 16.93 -0.97 11.19
N ARG A 72 16.86 -2.22 11.64
CA ARG A 72 17.26 -2.65 12.99
C ARG A 72 17.97 -4.00 12.92
N VAL A 73 19.02 -4.13 13.71
CA VAL A 73 19.96 -5.27 13.81
C VAL A 73 19.32 -6.62 14.24
N LYS A 74 18.01 -6.70 14.40
CA LYS A 74 17.28 -7.94 14.66
C LYS A 74 16.38 -8.27 13.49
N ILE A 75 16.65 -9.41 12.86
CA ILE A 75 15.78 -10.05 11.88
C ILE A 75 14.63 -10.65 12.67
N GLU A 76 13.42 -10.12 12.49
CA GLU A 76 12.22 -10.61 13.16
C GLU A 76 11.57 -11.73 12.31
N GLY A 77 11.09 -12.77 12.96
CA GLY A 77 10.39 -13.90 12.34
C GLY A 77 11.30 -15.06 11.92
N ASN A 78 10.83 -15.87 10.97
CA ASN A 78 11.51 -17.08 10.49
C ASN A 78 12.68 -16.81 9.52
N TRP A 79 13.17 -15.57 9.45
CA TRP A 79 14.29 -15.19 8.61
C TRP A 79 15.60 -15.25 9.40
N THR A 80 16.57 -15.97 8.86
CA THR A 80 17.99 -15.81 9.22
C THR A 80 18.65 -14.87 8.23
N GLN A 81 19.82 -14.30 8.59
CA GLN A 81 20.58 -13.47 7.65
C GLN A 81 20.94 -14.27 6.39
N GLU A 82 21.38 -15.50 6.55
CA GLU A 82 21.70 -16.39 5.45
C GLU A 82 20.51 -16.64 4.52
N LYS A 83 19.33 -16.96 5.05
CA LYS A 83 18.10 -17.12 4.25
C LYS A 83 17.76 -15.85 3.47
N LEU A 84 17.95 -14.68 4.09
CA LEU A 84 17.69 -13.40 3.45
C LEU A 84 18.69 -13.12 2.32
N ASP A 85 19.97 -13.37 2.57
CA ASP A 85 21.03 -13.16 1.57
C ASP A 85 20.85 -14.08 0.37
N ASN A 86 20.54 -15.37 0.60
CA ASN A 86 20.23 -16.34 -0.44
C ASN A 86 19.02 -15.91 -1.27
N TRP A 87 17.94 -15.45 -0.61
CA TRP A 87 16.75 -14.96 -1.30
C TRP A 87 17.08 -13.74 -2.18
N VAL A 88 17.86 -12.79 -1.66
CA VAL A 88 18.29 -11.61 -2.42
C VAL A 88 19.15 -12.03 -3.62
N ASP A 89 20.09 -12.95 -3.43
CA ASP A 89 20.97 -13.40 -4.50
C ASP A 89 20.22 -14.12 -5.63
N GLU A 90 19.27 -15.00 -5.29
CA GLU A 90 18.42 -15.65 -6.28
C GLU A 90 17.58 -14.65 -7.08
N VAL A 91 16.99 -13.66 -6.41
CA VAL A 91 16.21 -12.61 -7.06
C VAL A 91 17.10 -11.79 -8.01
N VAL A 92 18.29 -11.37 -7.55
CA VAL A 92 19.21 -10.57 -8.34
C VAL A 92 19.74 -11.35 -9.56
N ILE A 93 20.07 -12.63 -9.40
CA ILE A 93 20.47 -13.50 -10.52
C ILE A 93 19.37 -13.56 -11.58
N LYS A 94 18.11 -13.77 -11.16
CA LYS A 94 16.97 -13.83 -12.08
C LYS A 94 16.74 -12.47 -12.79
N VAL A 95 16.86 -11.36 -12.05
CA VAL A 95 16.75 -10.01 -12.64
C VAL A 95 17.88 -9.73 -13.63
N ASN A 96 19.11 -10.08 -13.31
CA ASN A 96 20.23 -9.89 -14.24
C ASN A 96 20.04 -10.69 -15.53
N LYS A 97 19.55 -11.92 -15.45
CA LYS A 97 19.17 -12.70 -16.66
C LYS A 97 18.06 -11.99 -17.47
N LEU A 98 17.08 -11.37 -16.81
CA LEU A 98 16.07 -10.58 -17.54
C LEU A 98 16.70 -9.39 -18.26
N LEU A 99 17.68 -8.72 -17.66
CA LEU A 99 18.34 -7.54 -18.22
C LEU A 99 19.19 -7.84 -19.47
N GLU A 100 19.51 -9.10 -19.73
CA GLU A 100 20.14 -9.53 -20.98
C GLU A 100 19.21 -9.32 -22.19
N PHE A 101 17.91 -9.47 -21.99
CA PHE A 101 16.88 -9.41 -23.04
C PHE A 101 15.95 -8.19 -22.91
N ALA A 102 15.81 -7.65 -21.70
CA ALA A 102 14.97 -6.49 -21.44
C ALA A 102 15.69 -5.18 -21.72
N SER A 103 14.99 -4.24 -22.33
CA SER A 103 15.45 -2.84 -22.43
C SER A 103 15.27 -2.13 -21.09
N GLU A 104 14.21 -2.44 -20.35
CA GLU A 104 13.94 -1.88 -19.02
C GLU A 104 13.23 -2.90 -18.13
N VAL A 105 13.49 -2.81 -16.81
CA VAL A 105 12.81 -3.56 -15.75
C VAL A 105 12.28 -2.60 -14.71
N HIS A 106 10.96 -2.56 -14.54
CA HIS A 106 10.26 -1.63 -13.65
C HIS A 106 9.74 -2.34 -12.41
N PHE A 107 10.26 -1.96 -11.25
CA PHE A 107 9.87 -2.53 -9.95
C PHE A 107 8.72 -1.77 -9.33
N TYR A 108 7.52 -2.31 -9.42
CA TYR A 108 6.32 -1.90 -8.71
C TYR A 108 6.23 -2.60 -7.35
N VAL A 109 7.24 -2.41 -6.53
CA VAL A 109 7.35 -3.09 -5.24
C VAL A 109 7.45 -2.09 -4.10
N THR A 110 7.06 -2.52 -2.90
CA THR A 110 7.19 -1.68 -1.70
C THR A 110 8.66 -1.48 -1.31
N ASN A 111 8.94 -0.40 -0.59
CA ASN A 111 10.30 -0.05 -0.17
C ASN A 111 11.08 -1.18 0.54
N PRO A 112 10.47 -2.03 1.41
CA PRO A 112 11.19 -3.15 2.00
C PRO A 112 11.80 -4.08 0.94
N TYR A 113 11.05 -4.47 -0.08
CA TYR A 113 11.56 -5.31 -1.18
C TYR A 113 12.64 -4.60 -1.97
N TRP A 114 12.36 -3.35 -2.37
CA TRP A 114 13.32 -2.57 -3.16
C TRP A 114 14.65 -2.36 -2.43
N SER A 115 14.62 -2.02 -1.13
CA SER A 115 15.84 -1.75 -0.35
C SER A 115 16.78 -2.96 -0.23
N LEU A 116 16.23 -4.18 -0.31
CA LEU A 116 17.02 -5.42 -0.28
C LEU A 116 17.75 -5.65 -1.59
N VAL A 117 17.05 -5.52 -2.71
CA VAL A 117 17.62 -5.90 -4.02
C VAL A 117 18.45 -4.79 -4.69
N LYS A 118 18.10 -3.50 -4.45
CA LYS A 118 18.72 -2.38 -5.16
C LYS A 118 20.24 -2.31 -5.01
N LYS A 119 20.76 -2.68 -3.85
CA LYS A 119 22.22 -2.62 -3.57
C LYS A 119 23.01 -3.55 -4.46
N LYS A 120 22.46 -4.73 -4.77
CA LYS A 120 23.11 -5.75 -5.60
C LYS A 120 22.79 -5.59 -7.09
N LEU A 121 21.76 -4.82 -7.46
CA LEU A 121 21.45 -4.49 -8.85
C LEU A 121 22.34 -3.37 -9.44
N ASN A 122 23.29 -2.84 -8.65
CA ASN A 122 24.38 -1.95 -9.04
C ASN A 122 23.99 -0.78 -9.95
N ASN A 123 22.98 0.02 -9.54
CA ASN A 123 22.54 1.22 -10.26
C ASN A 123 22.38 1.04 -11.79
N ASN A 124 21.97 -0.14 -12.23
CA ASN A 124 21.74 -0.42 -13.63
C ASN A 124 20.70 0.57 -14.18
N SER A 125 21.07 1.37 -15.17
CA SER A 125 20.20 2.40 -15.79
C SER A 125 18.91 1.84 -16.39
N LYS A 126 18.89 0.53 -16.71
CA LYS A 126 17.70 -0.19 -17.19
C LYS A 126 16.71 -0.53 -16.08
N VAL A 127 17.07 -0.36 -14.80
CA VAL A 127 16.21 -0.72 -13.66
C VAL A 127 15.60 0.52 -13.05
N LYS A 128 14.27 0.57 -12.99
CA LYS A 128 13.51 1.68 -12.40
C LYS A 128 12.65 1.20 -11.23
N HIS A 129 12.70 1.91 -10.12
CA HIS A 129 11.79 1.68 -9.00
C HIS A 129 10.61 2.63 -9.08
N ILE A 130 9.41 2.06 -9.17
CA ILE A 130 8.15 2.79 -9.22
C ILE A 130 7.57 2.80 -7.81
N THR A 131 7.62 3.95 -7.16
CA THR A 131 7.16 4.11 -5.78
C THR A 131 5.65 3.83 -5.69
N GLN A 132 5.27 2.88 -4.84
CA GLN A 132 3.86 2.56 -4.65
C GLN A 132 3.18 3.54 -3.69
N GLN A 133 1.89 3.79 -3.92
CA GLN A 133 1.04 4.51 -2.99
C GLN A 133 0.97 3.78 -1.65
N ARG A 134 1.09 4.52 -0.55
CA ARG A 134 0.96 3.97 0.81
C ARG A 134 -0.47 3.59 1.14
N ASN A 135 -1.43 4.30 0.53
CA ASN A 135 -2.86 4.08 0.73
C ASN A 135 -3.40 3.20 -0.40
N ASN A 136 -3.86 1.98 -0.06
CA ASN A 136 -4.37 1.03 -1.03
C ASN A 136 -5.54 1.55 -1.89
N PRO A 137 -6.58 2.25 -1.35
CA PRO A 137 -7.63 2.84 -2.18
C PRO A 137 -7.11 3.84 -3.21
N VAL A 138 -6.11 4.66 -2.86
CA VAL A 138 -5.48 5.61 -3.79
C VAL A 138 -4.69 4.84 -4.85
N GLY A 139 -3.93 3.82 -4.45
CA GLY A 139 -3.20 2.98 -5.38
C GLY A 139 -4.12 2.31 -6.39
N PHE A 140 -5.20 1.70 -5.92
CA PHE A 140 -6.20 1.07 -6.78
C PHE A 140 -6.79 2.05 -7.81
N ARG A 141 -7.22 3.23 -7.37
CA ARG A 141 -7.75 4.27 -8.25
C ARG A 141 -6.73 4.65 -9.31
N LYS A 142 -5.49 4.95 -8.91
CA LYS A 142 -4.43 5.37 -9.85
C LYS A 142 -4.09 4.33 -10.89
N TYR A 143 -4.06 3.05 -10.54
CA TYR A 143 -3.82 2.00 -11.52
C TYR A 143 -4.98 1.86 -12.51
N ASN A 144 -6.23 1.97 -12.05
CA ASN A 144 -7.38 1.96 -12.96
C ASN A 144 -7.39 3.17 -13.90
N GLU A 145 -7.08 4.38 -13.38
CA GLU A 145 -6.93 5.58 -14.21
C GLU A 145 -5.77 5.43 -15.20
N ALA A 146 -4.66 4.81 -14.79
CA ALA A 146 -3.51 4.51 -15.66
C ALA A 146 -3.87 3.58 -16.82
N VAL A 147 -4.72 2.58 -16.59
CA VAL A 147 -5.28 1.71 -17.64
C VAL A 147 -6.03 2.55 -18.68
N GLN A 148 -6.92 3.44 -18.24
CA GLN A 148 -7.66 4.33 -19.13
C GLN A 148 -6.74 5.29 -19.89
N MET A 149 -5.76 5.88 -19.19
CA MET A 149 -4.77 6.78 -19.81
C MET A 149 -3.99 6.07 -20.91
N TYR A 150 -3.53 4.83 -20.67
CA TYR A 150 -2.79 4.05 -21.67
C TYR A 150 -3.66 3.69 -22.86
N SER A 151 -4.87 3.24 -22.62
CA SER A 151 -5.85 2.92 -23.68
C SER A 151 -6.19 4.14 -24.55
N ASN A 152 -6.07 5.35 -24.00
CA ASN A 152 -6.25 6.63 -24.71
C ASN A 152 -4.94 7.16 -25.33
N GLY A 153 -3.88 6.35 -25.43
CA GLY A 153 -2.64 6.70 -26.11
C GLY A 153 -1.63 7.50 -25.27
N THR A 154 -1.82 7.58 -23.94
CA THR A 154 -0.81 8.21 -23.07
C THR A 154 0.43 7.32 -23.01
N SER A 155 1.63 7.90 -23.17
CA SER A 155 2.89 7.15 -23.13
C SER A 155 3.13 6.50 -21.78
N LEU A 156 3.80 5.33 -21.77
CA LEU A 156 4.14 4.58 -20.57
C LEU A 156 4.94 5.44 -19.57
N GLU A 157 5.83 6.30 -20.03
CA GLU A 157 6.62 7.20 -19.17
C GLU A 157 5.73 8.17 -18.37
N LYS A 158 4.73 8.77 -19.01
CA LYS A 158 3.76 9.65 -18.33
C LYS A 158 2.92 8.86 -17.32
N ILE A 159 2.56 7.64 -17.64
CA ILE A 159 1.82 6.74 -16.74
C ILE A 159 2.67 6.38 -15.53
N ILE A 160 3.93 6.01 -15.71
CA ILE A 160 4.88 5.75 -14.62
C ILE A 160 4.97 6.96 -13.70
N THR A 161 5.14 8.15 -14.26
CA THR A 161 5.17 9.41 -13.50
C THR A 161 3.88 9.59 -12.71
N TYR A 162 2.72 9.35 -13.32
CA TYR A 162 1.43 9.48 -12.68
C TYR A 162 1.25 8.52 -11.50
N VAL A 163 1.51 7.22 -11.67
CA VAL A 163 1.32 6.21 -10.61
C VAL A 163 2.35 6.35 -9.49
N SER A 164 3.56 6.81 -9.77
CA SER A 164 4.64 7.02 -8.80
C SER A 164 4.49 8.32 -8.01
N THR A 165 3.77 9.30 -8.53
CA THR A 165 3.48 10.53 -7.80
C THR A 165 2.66 10.17 -6.57
N LEU A 166 3.29 10.26 -5.40
CA LEU A 166 2.56 10.05 -4.14
C LEU A 166 1.51 11.15 -4.02
N ASP A 167 0.24 10.76 -3.97
CA ASP A 167 -0.76 11.69 -3.49
C ASP A 167 -0.31 12.08 -2.08
N LYS A 168 0.13 13.29 -1.94
CA LYS A 168 0.19 13.92 -0.62
C LYS A 168 -1.26 13.89 -0.18
N GLY A 169 -1.63 12.84 0.58
CA GLY A 169 -2.97 12.75 1.17
C GLY A 169 -3.26 14.14 1.67
N THR A 170 -4.47 14.64 1.44
CA THR A 170 -4.87 15.99 1.88
C THR A 170 -4.17 16.22 3.19
N PRO A 171 -3.28 17.23 3.31
CA PRO A 171 -2.49 17.40 4.52
C PRO A 171 -3.48 17.31 5.66
N GLU A 172 -3.28 16.39 6.58
CA GLU A 172 -4.19 16.25 7.71
C GLU A 172 -4.19 17.60 8.40
N THR A 173 -5.14 18.46 7.99
CA THR A 173 -5.23 19.82 8.48
C THR A 173 -5.54 19.75 9.95
N LYS A 174 -4.78 20.46 10.75
CA LYS A 174 -5.14 20.69 12.14
C LYS A 174 -6.55 21.26 12.15
N LYS A 175 -7.40 20.72 13.01
CA LYS A 175 -8.78 21.18 13.20
C LYS A 175 -9.07 21.34 14.68
N TRP A 176 -10.06 22.17 15.01
CA TRP A 176 -10.64 22.18 16.32
C TRP A 176 -11.55 20.98 16.49
N PHE A 177 -11.38 20.29 17.61
CA PHE A 177 -12.27 19.25 18.08
C PHE A 177 -12.87 19.71 19.40
N TYR A 178 -14.16 19.49 19.57
CA TYR A 178 -14.93 19.93 20.73
C TYR A 178 -15.57 18.71 21.37
N HIS A 179 -15.57 18.65 22.67
CA HIS A 179 -16.19 17.61 23.48
C HIS A 179 -16.99 18.21 24.62
N LEU A 180 -18.16 17.61 24.96
CA LEU A 180 -19.04 18.14 26.01
C LEU A 180 -18.38 18.24 27.38
N ASN A 181 -17.57 17.25 27.73
CA ASN A 181 -16.96 17.11 29.06
C ASN A 181 -15.43 17.34 29.02
N GLU A 182 -14.89 17.81 27.90
CA GLU A 182 -13.47 17.95 27.68
C GLU A 182 -13.13 19.35 27.17
N GLU A 183 -11.90 19.75 27.33
CA GLU A 183 -11.41 20.97 26.72
C GLU A 183 -11.37 20.86 25.19
N LYS A 184 -11.44 22.00 24.52
CA LYS A 184 -11.20 22.08 23.07
C LYS A 184 -9.80 21.57 22.73
N PHE A 185 -9.71 20.78 21.68
CA PHE A 185 -8.44 20.26 21.18
C PHE A 185 -8.16 20.81 19.79
N TRP A 186 -6.99 21.43 19.62
CA TRP A 186 -6.47 21.87 18.33
C TRP A 186 -5.35 20.98 17.85
N GLY A 187 -5.57 20.24 16.77
CA GLY A 187 -4.54 19.36 16.25
C GLY A 187 -5.02 18.43 15.15
N LYS A 188 -4.24 17.40 14.93
CA LYS A 188 -4.57 16.31 14.01
C LYS A 188 -5.29 15.18 14.74
N CYS A 189 -6.08 14.38 14.01
CA CYS A 189 -6.85 13.27 14.57
C CYS A 189 -5.99 12.29 15.37
N HIS A 190 -4.81 11.95 14.87
CA HIS A 190 -3.91 11.01 15.56
C HIS A 190 -3.34 11.57 16.87
N HIS A 191 -3.15 12.89 16.97
CA HIS A 191 -2.75 13.52 18.24
C HIS A 191 -3.87 13.45 19.26
N LEU A 192 -5.13 13.66 18.81
CA LEU A 192 -6.29 13.54 19.68
C LEU A 192 -6.48 12.09 20.14
N ALA A 193 -6.39 11.11 19.24
CA ALA A 193 -6.47 9.70 19.57
C ALA A 193 -5.36 9.26 20.54
N LYS A 194 -4.15 9.81 20.39
CA LYS A 194 -3.03 9.53 21.30
C LYS A 194 -3.22 10.15 22.69
N LYS A 195 -3.88 11.30 22.78
CA LYS A 195 -4.19 11.95 24.07
C LYS A 195 -5.27 11.20 24.85
N TYR A 196 -6.20 10.58 24.16
CA TYR A 196 -7.34 9.87 24.73
C TYR A 196 -7.39 8.43 24.23
N ASP A 197 -6.98 7.46 25.02
CA ASP A 197 -6.87 6.03 24.66
C ASP A 197 -8.17 5.41 24.16
N TRP A 198 -9.31 5.99 24.55
CA TRP A 198 -10.63 5.56 24.11
C TRP A 198 -11.07 6.12 22.76
N ALA A 199 -10.31 7.03 22.14
CA ALA A 199 -10.64 7.65 20.88
C ALA A 199 -10.03 6.88 19.69
N ASP A 200 -10.86 6.52 18.70
CA ASP A 200 -10.43 5.87 17.46
C ASP A 200 -10.00 6.90 16.42
N GLU A 201 -8.76 6.81 15.95
CA GLU A 201 -8.18 7.75 14.97
C GLU A 201 -8.97 7.78 13.66
N GLY A 202 -9.34 6.59 13.15
CA GLY A 202 -10.06 6.47 11.88
C GLY A 202 -11.48 7.06 11.97
N ALA A 203 -12.15 6.89 13.10
CA ALA A 203 -13.45 7.49 13.35
C ALA A 203 -13.36 9.02 13.50
N LEU A 204 -12.36 9.55 14.21
CA LEU A 204 -12.08 10.98 14.31
C LEU A 204 -11.74 11.58 12.94
N HIS A 205 -11.01 10.86 12.11
CA HIS A 205 -10.72 11.30 10.74
C HIS A 205 -12.01 11.42 9.91
N ARG A 206 -12.95 10.47 10.02
CA ARG A 206 -14.26 10.59 9.36
C ARG A 206 -15.07 11.78 9.85
N VAL A 207 -15.01 12.08 11.14
CA VAL A 207 -15.63 13.30 11.73
C VAL A 207 -14.95 14.54 11.16
N SER A 208 -13.62 14.58 11.09
CA SER A 208 -12.86 15.72 10.56
C SER A 208 -13.14 16.00 9.08
N LEU A 209 -13.55 15.00 8.32
CA LEU A 209 -13.97 15.13 6.92
C LEU A 209 -15.47 15.43 6.75
N GLY A 210 -16.23 15.53 7.84
CA GLY A 210 -17.68 15.70 7.80
C GLY A 210 -18.46 14.45 7.37
N LYS A 211 -17.79 13.28 7.24
CA LYS A 211 -18.43 12.00 6.89
C LYS A 211 -19.25 11.42 8.04
N ASN A 212 -18.82 11.69 9.27
CA ASN A 212 -19.56 11.41 10.50
C ASN A 212 -19.80 12.70 11.25
N SER A 213 -20.93 12.83 11.89
CA SER A 213 -21.28 14.02 12.68
C SER A 213 -20.48 14.11 13.99
N HIS A 214 -20.15 12.96 14.58
CA HIS A 214 -19.42 12.87 15.85
C HIS A 214 -18.74 11.51 16.02
N HIS A 215 -17.81 11.45 16.99
CA HIS A 215 -17.25 10.19 17.51
C HIS A 215 -17.06 10.30 19.01
N LYS A 216 -17.73 9.45 19.78
CA LYS A 216 -17.63 9.39 21.26
C LYS A 216 -17.67 10.78 21.94
N GLY A 217 -18.56 11.64 21.47
CA GLY A 217 -18.72 13.00 21.98
C GLY A 217 -17.88 14.08 21.30
N TRP A 218 -16.91 13.72 20.44
CA TRP A 218 -16.12 14.68 19.68
C TRP A 218 -16.81 15.14 18.39
N VAL A 219 -16.83 16.45 18.17
CA VAL A 219 -17.36 17.12 16.96
C VAL A 219 -16.34 18.13 16.44
N ILE A 220 -16.45 18.54 15.17
CA ILE A 220 -15.57 19.56 14.56
C ILE A 220 -16.20 20.96 14.51
N LYS A 221 -17.48 21.07 14.86
CA LYS A 221 -18.20 22.34 14.93
C LYS A 221 -18.74 22.51 16.32
N GLU A 222 -18.38 23.61 16.98
CA GLU A 222 -18.78 23.92 18.37
C GLU A 222 -20.30 23.95 18.53
N GLU A 223 -21.02 24.48 17.53
CA GLU A 223 -22.49 24.54 17.48
C GLU A 223 -23.15 23.16 17.57
N LEU A 224 -22.45 22.08 17.21
CA LEU A 224 -22.98 20.73 17.34
C LEU A 224 -22.97 20.21 18.77
N LEU A 225 -22.22 20.82 19.68
CA LEU A 225 -22.19 20.42 21.10
C LEU A 225 -23.57 20.56 21.75
N THR A 226 -24.29 21.63 21.41
CA THR A 226 -25.66 21.89 21.97
C THR A 226 -26.69 20.87 21.52
N LYS A 227 -26.44 20.19 20.40
CA LYS A 227 -27.28 19.14 19.83
C LYS A 227 -26.84 17.74 20.23
N LEU A 228 -25.63 17.59 20.79
CA LEU A 228 -25.06 16.30 21.15
C LEU A 228 -25.68 15.85 22.50
N TYR A 229 -26.11 14.61 22.56
CA TYR A 229 -26.63 14.01 23.79
C TYR A 229 -26.21 12.54 23.89
N ARG A 230 -26.22 12.03 25.12
CA ARG A 230 -25.98 10.61 25.42
C ARG A 230 -27.31 9.94 25.72
N THR A 231 -27.60 8.83 25.03
CA THR A 231 -28.83 8.03 25.30
C THR A 231 -28.68 7.29 26.63
N GLU A 232 -29.79 6.77 27.16
CA GLU A 232 -29.81 5.92 28.35
C GLU A 232 -28.90 4.68 28.19
N SER A 233 -28.78 4.15 26.96
CA SER A 233 -27.85 3.04 26.63
C SER A 233 -26.41 3.50 26.51
N GLY A 234 -26.07 4.75 26.79
CA GLY A 234 -24.72 5.31 26.76
C GLY A 234 -24.18 5.68 25.38
N GLN A 235 -25.00 5.63 24.32
CA GLN A 235 -24.59 6.00 22.96
C GLN A 235 -24.69 7.53 22.75
N TRP A 236 -23.71 8.09 22.03
CA TRP A 236 -23.75 9.49 21.61
C TRP A 236 -24.63 9.67 20.36
N ARG A 237 -25.45 10.70 20.35
CA ARG A 237 -26.32 11.08 19.22
C ARG A 237 -26.41 12.59 19.07
N ILE A 238 -26.76 13.06 17.87
CA ILE A 238 -27.07 14.48 17.60
C ILE A 238 -28.56 14.61 17.37
N LYS A 239 -29.20 15.57 18.07
CA LYS A 239 -30.57 15.96 17.79
C LYS A 239 -30.66 16.54 16.38
N LYS A 240 -31.63 16.09 15.60
CA LYS A 240 -31.91 16.65 14.27
C LYS A 240 -32.48 18.07 14.39
#